data_bd8d3147c182b37f7b0f75c04e7df9b5
#
_entry.id   bd8d3147c182b37f7b0f75c04e7df9b5
#
_cell.length_a   1.000
_cell.length_b   1.000
_cell.length_c   1.000
_cell.angle_alpha   90.00
_cell.angle_beta   90.00
_cell.angle_gamma   90.00
#
_symmetry.space_group_name_H-M   'P 1'
#
loop_
_entity.id
_entity.type
_entity.pdbx_description
1 polymer ?
#
loop_
_entity_poly.entity_id
_entity_poly.type
_entity_poly.pdbx_seq_one_letter_code
_entity_poly.pdbx_strand_id
1 'polypeptide(L)'
;MRPMAIAPELKPPPSAPREAHQPGFASRSWAAQARSDTMLGGFVTAAVLARLLFWLTSNRMFEDGLTTITHSRNVPLGLGLVHHAGEGNVHGFTSALGVLIPLAGELIHQGSGMFAMRIASLVAVGIALVYARLICRDLSLGKFPTGFVLAYLAFDQNMIFYGMSGMETQVAVAVILGGVYHVRRQDLVASGIWLGLAPLARPEFVLWVAPALAYLAVTHLRRAFAPAGIASAIVAPWLIFTTAYYGSPVPNTVLAKSAVSPIPALLSGGSPLTWLQWFGGQIGGHVALLLYHLEPFHEVWSTAAAPLPGLVLIVIAVVMADLLAIGLLASRQVTGWWPVLAFLGLFFAYRVYFIPTINYYDWYLPPFLALVVILVAAGLQRINALNPVVTNGLSVALALVFAMHMPFSFVVESKVQAVETQVRTNLAEYLKATVPAGESVTSESAGYIGFYGAVKLFDYPGLTSTTSVRALQALPPDQRDLPHLVAALHPDWLVLRPWELQLLRDTFPQVAAEYSVVRTFQMAGVPDSQLDLDGAVTLSFGGLSETESDGKFIVLRRAAS
;
A
#
# COMPACT_ATOMS: atom_id res chain seq x y z
N MET A 1 24.15 -34.34 82.77
CA MET A 1 24.12 -34.71 81.34
C MET A 1 22.65 -34.89 80.92
N ARG A 2 22.09 -33.95 80.21
CA ARG A 2 20.75 -34.06 79.64
C ARG A 2 20.90 -34.52 78.18
N PRO A 3 20.08 -35.48 77.71
CA PRO A 3 20.16 -35.96 76.31
C PRO A 3 19.56 -34.90 75.35
N MET A 4 20.28 -34.71 74.21
CA MET A 4 19.93 -33.83 73.08
C MET A 4 18.65 -34.38 72.41
N ALA A 5 17.63 -33.55 72.22
CA ALA A 5 16.43 -33.88 71.50
C ALA A 5 16.73 -33.88 69.98
N ILE A 6 16.33 -34.94 69.30
CA ILE A 6 16.39 -35.15 67.87
C ILE A 6 15.32 -34.26 67.22
N ALA A 7 15.73 -33.41 66.29
CA ALA A 7 14.82 -32.56 65.49
C ALA A 7 13.97 -33.45 64.56
N PRO A 8 12.69 -33.10 64.31
CA PRO A 8 11.85 -33.86 63.41
C PRO A 8 12.26 -33.61 61.94
N GLU A 9 12.33 -34.69 61.15
CA GLU A 9 12.53 -34.64 59.68
C GLU A 9 11.45 -33.80 59.03
N LEU A 10 11.87 -32.76 58.32
CA LEU A 10 11.00 -31.98 57.42
C LEU A 10 10.60 -32.85 56.22
N LYS A 11 9.29 -33.15 56.13
CA LYS A 11 8.72 -33.77 54.92
C LYS A 11 8.98 -32.85 53.72
N PRO A 12 9.42 -33.40 52.57
CA PRO A 12 9.55 -32.61 51.34
C PRO A 12 8.19 -32.02 50.95
N PRO A 13 8.20 -30.79 50.36
CA PRO A 13 6.98 -30.16 49.91
C PRO A 13 6.29 -31.02 48.84
N PRO A 14 4.93 -31.04 48.81
CA PRO A 14 4.20 -31.77 47.78
C PRO A 14 4.63 -31.27 46.39
N SER A 15 4.98 -32.22 45.52
CA SER A 15 5.27 -31.97 44.13
C SER A 15 4.13 -31.17 43.51
N ALA A 16 4.48 -30.02 42.87
CA ALA A 16 3.53 -29.19 42.11
C ALA A 16 2.69 -30.08 41.19
N PRO A 17 1.40 -29.82 41.04
CA PRO A 17 0.57 -30.56 40.12
C PRO A 17 1.21 -30.51 38.74
N ARG A 18 1.54 -31.66 38.15
CA ARG A 18 1.86 -31.75 36.72
C ARG A 18 0.68 -31.10 36.01
N GLU A 19 0.97 -30.02 35.29
CA GLU A 19 0.00 -29.43 34.36
C GLU A 19 -0.60 -30.57 33.54
N ALA A 20 -1.88 -30.82 33.80
CA ALA A 20 -2.65 -31.76 33.01
C ALA A 20 -2.54 -31.30 31.55
N HIS A 21 -1.96 -32.15 30.73
CA HIS A 21 -2.05 -32.03 29.29
C HIS A 21 -3.52 -31.76 28.96
N GLN A 22 -3.82 -30.52 28.58
CA GLN A 22 -5.14 -30.19 28.05
C GLN A 22 -5.38 -31.14 26.87
N PRO A 23 -6.49 -31.89 26.87
CA PRO A 23 -6.79 -32.80 25.78
C PRO A 23 -6.79 -31.98 24.50
N GLY A 24 -6.06 -32.47 23.50
CA GLY A 24 -5.89 -31.81 22.21
C GLY A 24 -7.23 -31.29 21.73
N PHE A 25 -7.26 -29.98 21.49
CA PHE A 25 -8.34 -29.35 20.74
C PHE A 25 -8.40 -30.10 19.40
N ALA A 26 -9.39 -30.99 19.27
CA ALA A 26 -9.70 -31.65 18.03
C ALA A 26 -9.79 -30.54 16.97
N SER A 27 -8.90 -30.57 16.01
CA SER A 27 -8.84 -29.66 14.89
C SER A 27 -10.10 -29.83 14.04
N ARG A 28 -11.21 -29.25 14.49
CA ARG A 28 -12.28 -28.93 13.52
C ARG A 28 -11.60 -28.04 12.50
N SER A 29 -11.58 -28.51 11.26
CA SER A 29 -10.91 -27.80 10.18
C SER A 29 -11.37 -26.34 10.23
N TRP A 30 -10.44 -25.39 10.15
CA TRP A 30 -10.71 -23.94 10.12
C TRP A 30 -11.84 -23.60 9.12
N ALA A 31 -11.92 -24.35 7.99
CA ALA A 31 -12.99 -24.26 7.00
C ALA A 31 -14.38 -24.62 7.56
N ALA A 32 -14.49 -25.60 8.46
CA ALA A 32 -15.78 -25.96 9.08
C ALA A 32 -16.22 -24.91 10.10
N GLN A 33 -15.29 -24.30 10.83
CA GLN A 33 -15.59 -23.22 11.78
C GLN A 33 -15.96 -21.91 11.10
N ALA A 34 -15.33 -21.58 9.96
CA ALA A 34 -15.66 -20.40 9.16
C ALA A 34 -17.07 -20.53 8.53
N ARG A 35 -17.47 -21.73 8.12
CA ARG A 35 -18.81 -21.97 7.51
C ARG A 35 -19.98 -21.77 8.49
N SER A 36 -19.77 -21.87 9.79
CA SER A 36 -20.82 -21.68 10.80
C SER A 36 -20.88 -20.26 11.40
N ASP A 37 -19.92 -19.37 11.04
CA ASP A 37 -19.87 -18.01 11.55
C ASP A 37 -20.68 -17.06 10.66
N THR A 38 -21.96 -16.88 10.99
CA THR A 38 -22.89 -16.03 10.21
C THR A 38 -22.43 -14.58 10.10
N MET A 39 -21.74 -14.03 11.13
CA MET A 39 -21.20 -12.68 11.10
C MET A 39 -20.08 -12.58 10.06
N LEU A 40 -19.13 -13.51 10.07
CA LEU A 40 -18.06 -13.56 9.07
C LEU A 40 -18.63 -13.72 7.65
N GLY A 41 -19.57 -14.64 7.44
CA GLY A 41 -20.24 -14.84 6.16
C GLY A 41 -20.91 -13.58 5.65
N GLY A 42 -21.60 -12.83 6.52
CA GLY A 42 -22.21 -11.54 6.21
C GLY A 42 -21.19 -10.50 5.76
N PHE A 43 -20.08 -10.34 6.49
CA PHE A 43 -19.03 -9.38 6.11
C PHE A 43 -18.28 -9.79 4.83
N VAL A 44 -18.00 -11.07 4.61
CA VAL A 44 -17.39 -11.54 3.36
C VAL A 44 -18.28 -11.22 2.17
N THR A 45 -19.58 -11.54 2.27
CA THR A 45 -20.55 -11.23 1.20
C THR A 45 -20.63 -9.72 0.95
N ALA A 46 -20.75 -8.92 2.00
CA ALA A 46 -20.84 -7.47 1.89
C ALA A 46 -19.55 -6.86 1.30
N ALA A 47 -18.36 -7.34 1.71
CA ALA A 47 -17.08 -6.90 1.19
C ALA A 47 -16.91 -7.20 -0.31
N VAL A 48 -17.32 -8.39 -0.75
CA VAL A 48 -17.30 -8.78 -2.16
C VAL A 48 -18.29 -7.92 -2.96
N LEU A 49 -19.51 -7.74 -2.46
CA LEU A 49 -20.51 -6.91 -3.12
C LEU A 49 -20.08 -5.44 -3.22
N ALA A 50 -19.49 -4.88 -2.17
CA ALA A 50 -18.95 -3.51 -2.19
C ALA A 50 -17.89 -3.35 -3.29
N ARG A 51 -16.95 -4.29 -3.40
CA ARG A 51 -15.90 -4.26 -4.43
C ARG A 51 -16.44 -4.48 -5.85
N LEU A 52 -17.41 -5.38 -6.01
CA LEU A 52 -18.09 -5.55 -7.29
C LEU A 52 -18.85 -4.28 -7.68
N LEU A 53 -19.55 -3.64 -6.73
CA LEU A 53 -20.24 -2.39 -6.98
C LEU A 53 -19.25 -1.28 -7.37
N PHE A 54 -18.14 -1.13 -6.63
CA PHE A 54 -17.07 -0.19 -6.98
C PHE A 54 -16.55 -0.43 -8.41
N TRP A 55 -16.26 -1.69 -8.75
CA TRP A 55 -15.80 -2.04 -10.09
C TRP A 55 -16.82 -1.67 -11.17
N LEU A 56 -18.09 -2.03 -10.97
CA LEU A 56 -19.16 -1.78 -11.95
C LEU A 56 -19.48 -0.28 -12.11
N THR A 57 -19.35 0.50 -11.04
CA THR A 57 -19.68 1.93 -11.06
C THR A 57 -18.53 2.81 -11.53
N SER A 58 -17.31 2.55 -11.09
CA SER A 58 -16.14 3.40 -11.39
C SER A 58 -15.25 2.85 -12.49
N ASN A 59 -15.15 1.52 -12.61
CA ASN A 59 -14.13 0.84 -13.42
C ASN A 59 -12.72 1.42 -13.21
N ARG A 60 -12.44 1.91 -12.00
CA ARG A 60 -11.24 2.66 -11.65
C ARG A 60 -9.96 1.88 -11.96
N MET A 61 -9.02 2.56 -12.59
CA MET A 61 -7.66 2.08 -12.84
C MET A 61 -6.67 3.07 -12.24
N PHE A 62 -5.70 2.57 -11.50
CA PHE A 62 -4.70 3.40 -10.83
C PHE A 62 -3.39 3.39 -11.61
N GLU A 63 -2.72 4.53 -11.68
CA GLU A 63 -1.50 4.77 -12.46
C GLU A 63 -0.42 3.71 -12.19
N ASP A 64 -0.06 3.49 -10.91
CA ASP A 64 0.97 2.52 -10.53
C ASP A 64 0.55 1.07 -10.80
N GLY A 65 -0.77 0.78 -10.69
CA GLY A 65 -1.32 -0.52 -11.08
C GLY A 65 -1.12 -0.79 -12.58
N LEU A 66 -1.41 0.21 -13.43
CA LEU A 66 -1.20 0.11 -14.87
C LEU A 66 0.29 -0.03 -15.21
N THR A 67 1.18 0.71 -14.54
CA THR A 67 2.63 0.58 -14.70
C THR A 67 3.09 -0.87 -14.47
N THR A 68 2.59 -1.51 -13.41
CA THR A 68 2.92 -2.90 -13.09
C THR A 68 2.33 -3.89 -14.10
N ILE A 69 1.04 -3.73 -14.44
CA ILE A 69 0.32 -4.62 -15.36
C ILE A 69 0.88 -4.53 -16.79
N THR A 70 1.42 -3.37 -17.20
CA THR A 70 2.07 -3.19 -18.50
C THR A 70 3.20 -4.19 -18.71
N HIS A 71 4.02 -4.47 -17.69
CA HIS A 71 5.08 -5.49 -17.77
C HIS A 71 4.50 -6.88 -18.09
N SER A 72 3.42 -7.25 -17.43
CA SER A 72 2.74 -8.54 -17.63
C SER A 72 2.14 -8.65 -19.02
N ARG A 73 1.48 -7.59 -19.49
CA ARG A 73 0.84 -7.49 -20.81
C ARG A 73 1.85 -7.63 -21.95
N ASN A 74 3.07 -7.17 -21.77
CA ASN A 74 4.09 -7.19 -22.81
C ASN A 74 4.70 -8.59 -23.04
N VAL A 75 4.53 -9.52 -22.10
CA VAL A 75 5.03 -10.90 -22.28
C VAL A 75 4.38 -11.63 -23.45
N PRO A 76 3.05 -11.75 -23.55
CA PRO A 76 2.41 -12.41 -24.71
C PRO A 76 2.59 -11.63 -26.03
N LEU A 77 3.00 -10.34 -25.96
CA LEU A 77 3.35 -9.55 -27.14
C LEU A 77 4.79 -9.83 -27.64
N GLY A 78 5.56 -10.70 -26.96
CA GLY A 78 6.92 -11.03 -27.32
C GLY A 78 7.97 -9.99 -26.89
N LEU A 79 7.58 -8.95 -26.16
CA LEU A 79 8.49 -7.91 -25.67
C LEU A 79 9.22 -8.34 -24.39
N GLY A 80 8.74 -9.37 -23.69
CA GLY A 80 9.24 -9.80 -22.40
C GLY A 80 8.59 -9.08 -21.22
N LEU A 81 9.09 -9.35 -20.01
CA LEU A 81 8.56 -8.76 -18.77
C LEU A 81 9.16 -7.35 -18.57
N VAL A 82 8.83 -6.43 -19.47
CA VAL A 82 9.34 -5.06 -19.53
C VAL A 82 8.20 -4.06 -19.71
N HIS A 83 8.42 -2.81 -19.29
CA HIS A 83 7.41 -1.76 -19.43
C HIS A 83 7.27 -1.30 -20.89
N HIS A 84 8.37 -1.09 -21.58
CA HIS A 84 8.42 -0.69 -22.98
C HIS A 84 9.66 -1.26 -23.68
N ALA A 85 9.64 -1.28 -24.99
CA ALA A 85 10.78 -1.69 -25.81
C ALA A 85 11.83 -0.56 -25.91
N GLY A 86 13.09 -0.93 -26.16
CA GLY A 86 14.14 0.02 -26.54
C GLY A 86 15.13 0.42 -25.45
N GLU A 87 14.98 -0.07 -24.21
CA GLU A 87 15.96 0.11 -23.13
C GLU A 87 16.52 -1.19 -22.56
N GLY A 88 16.17 -2.34 -23.11
CA GLY A 88 16.49 -3.65 -22.54
C GLY A 88 15.55 -4.02 -21.40
N ASN A 89 15.99 -4.95 -20.54
CA ASN A 89 15.16 -5.46 -19.46
C ASN A 89 15.26 -4.54 -18.22
N VAL A 90 14.24 -3.73 -17.95
CA VAL A 90 14.19 -2.86 -16.77
C VAL A 90 13.21 -3.44 -15.74
N HIS A 91 13.68 -3.62 -14.49
CA HIS A 91 12.86 -4.08 -13.37
C HIS A 91 11.99 -2.91 -12.82
N GLY A 92 11.02 -2.45 -13.61
CA GLY A 92 10.24 -1.23 -13.38
C GLY A 92 9.02 -1.40 -12.47
N PHE A 93 8.96 -2.44 -11.64
CA PHE A 93 7.88 -2.69 -10.69
C PHE A 93 8.44 -3.17 -9.34
N THR A 94 7.65 -3.06 -8.27
CA THR A 94 8.13 -3.36 -6.92
C THR A 94 7.65 -4.74 -6.45
N SER A 95 6.39 -5.11 -6.76
CA SER A 95 5.74 -6.32 -6.26
C SER A 95 5.84 -7.48 -7.26
N ALA A 96 6.41 -8.61 -6.82
CA ALA A 96 6.39 -9.85 -7.59
C ALA A 96 4.96 -10.36 -7.82
N LEU A 97 4.12 -10.39 -6.77
CA LEU A 97 2.71 -10.80 -6.91
C LEU A 97 1.90 -9.81 -7.73
N GLY A 98 2.26 -8.51 -7.66
CA GLY A 98 1.67 -7.45 -8.48
C GLY A 98 1.86 -7.66 -9.99
N VAL A 99 2.92 -8.35 -10.40
CA VAL A 99 3.17 -8.67 -11.81
C VAL A 99 2.80 -10.11 -12.18
N LEU A 100 3.01 -11.09 -11.29
CA LEU A 100 2.75 -12.50 -11.60
C LEU A 100 1.26 -12.84 -11.70
N ILE A 101 0.40 -12.18 -10.89
CA ILE A 101 -1.05 -12.38 -10.96
C ILE A 101 -1.61 -11.86 -12.29
N PRO A 102 -1.36 -10.60 -12.72
CA PRO A 102 -1.74 -10.15 -14.05
C PRO A 102 -1.13 -10.98 -15.17
N LEU A 103 0.13 -11.41 -15.05
CA LEU A 103 0.79 -12.25 -16.04
C LEU A 103 0.03 -13.58 -16.25
N ALA A 104 -0.41 -14.21 -15.18
CA ALA A 104 -1.22 -15.41 -15.30
C ALA A 104 -2.52 -15.15 -16.10
N GLY A 105 -3.16 -13.99 -15.88
CA GLY A 105 -4.30 -13.56 -16.68
C GLY A 105 -3.94 -13.36 -18.15
N GLU A 106 -2.89 -12.61 -18.44
CA GLU A 106 -2.45 -12.29 -19.81
C GLU A 106 -2.06 -13.55 -20.61
N LEU A 107 -1.50 -14.57 -19.94
CA LEU A 107 -1.18 -15.85 -20.57
C LEU A 107 -2.42 -16.71 -20.87
N ILE A 108 -3.52 -16.54 -20.12
CA ILE A 108 -4.80 -17.20 -20.39
C ILE A 108 -5.53 -16.48 -21.53
N HIS A 109 -5.61 -15.16 -21.45
CA HIS A 109 -6.26 -14.32 -22.46
C HIS A 109 -5.61 -12.93 -22.45
N GLN A 110 -5.07 -12.52 -23.58
CA GLN A 110 -4.44 -11.21 -23.74
C GLN A 110 -5.40 -10.06 -23.38
N GLY A 111 -4.96 -9.15 -22.54
CA GLY A 111 -5.75 -8.03 -22.02
C GLY A 111 -6.50 -8.33 -20.72
N SER A 112 -6.37 -9.54 -20.14
CA SER A 112 -7.05 -9.89 -18.90
C SER A 112 -6.25 -9.69 -17.61
N GLY A 113 -5.07 -9.04 -17.66
CA GLY A 113 -4.24 -8.81 -16.49
C GLY A 113 -4.94 -8.02 -15.38
N MET A 114 -5.63 -6.92 -15.74
CA MET A 114 -6.44 -6.13 -14.79
C MET A 114 -7.58 -6.97 -14.19
N PHE A 115 -8.27 -7.75 -15.00
CA PHE A 115 -9.33 -8.65 -14.52
C PHE A 115 -8.78 -9.68 -13.53
N ALA A 116 -7.64 -10.30 -13.83
CA ALA A 116 -6.99 -11.29 -12.96
C ALA A 116 -6.62 -10.67 -11.60
N MET A 117 -6.08 -9.45 -11.58
CA MET A 117 -5.77 -8.75 -10.33
C MET A 117 -7.02 -8.44 -9.51
N ARG A 118 -8.11 -7.99 -10.14
CA ARG A 118 -9.39 -7.75 -9.47
C ARG A 118 -9.97 -9.03 -8.85
N ILE A 119 -9.94 -10.15 -9.58
CA ILE A 119 -10.39 -11.45 -9.03
C ILE A 119 -9.50 -11.89 -7.86
N ALA A 120 -8.17 -11.76 -7.97
CA ALA A 120 -7.27 -12.06 -6.86
C ALA A 120 -7.57 -11.20 -5.63
N SER A 121 -7.92 -9.92 -5.82
CA SER A 121 -8.33 -9.01 -4.74
C SER A 121 -9.66 -9.42 -4.09
N LEU A 122 -10.64 -9.90 -4.87
CA LEU A 122 -11.89 -10.43 -4.32
C LEU A 122 -11.66 -11.69 -3.47
N VAL A 123 -10.76 -12.57 -3.89
CA VAL A 123 -10.37 -13.74 -3.09
C VAL A 123 -9.60 -13.31 -1.85
N ALA A 124 -8.66 -12.38 -2.00
CA ALA A 124 -7.81 -11.90 -0.92
C ALA A 124 -8.59 -11.19 0.19
N VAL A 125 -9.66 -10.45 -0.12
CA VAL A 125 -10.50 -9.84 0.93
C VAL A 125 -11.21 -10.91 1.77
N GLY A 126 -11.68 -11.98 1.16
CA GLY A 126 -12.27 -13.11 1.89
C GLY A 126 -11.25 -13.76 2.84
N ILE A 127 -10.03 -14.01 2.35
CA ILE A 127 -8.91 -14.55 3.14
C ILE A 127 -8.56 -13.59 4.29
N ALA A 128 -8.45 -12.29 4.02
CA ALA A 128 -8.13 -11.27 5.03
C ALA A 128 -9.18 -11.23 6.16
N LEU A 129 -10.47 -11.25 5.81
CA LEU A 129 -11.57 -11.28 6.78
C LEU A 129 -11.57 -12.55 7.63
N VAL A 130 -11.27 -13.71 7.03
CA VAL A 130 -11.13 -14.97 7.77
C VAL A 130 -9.99 -14.87 8.79
N TYR A 131 -8.80 -14.43 8.38
CA TYR A 131 -7.67 -14.31 9.31
C TYR A 131 -7.89 -13.23 10.36
N ALA A 132 -8.45 -12.08 10.00
CA ALA A 132 -8.83 -11.06 10.98
C ALA A 132 -9.79 -11.61 12.03
N ARG A 133 -10.82 -12.34 11.61
CA ARG A 133 -11.77 -13.01 12.52
C ARG A 133 -11.08 -14.01 13.45
N LEU A 134 -10.16 -14.82 12.92
CA LEU A 134 -9.38 -15.77 13.71
C LEU A 134 -8.47 -15.06 14.71
N ILE A 135 -7.80 -13.98 14.32
CA ILE A 135 -6.96 -13.16 15.20
C ILE A 135 -7.81 -12.51 16.30
N CYS A 136 -8.95 -11.93 15.95
CA CYS A 136 -9.88 -11.36 16.94
C CYS A 136 -10.34 -12.38 17.96
N ARG A 137 -10.61 -13.62 17.52
CA ARG A 137 -10.97 -14.74 18.42
C ARG A 137 -9.80 -15.11 19.34
N ASP A 138 -8.58 -15.20 18.83
CA ASP A 138 -7.40 -15.50 19.62
C ASP A 138 -7.10 -14.40 20.66
N LEU A 139 -7.52 -13.16 20.38
CA LEU A 139 -7.48 -12.03 21.32
C LEU A 139 -8.69 -11.98 22.27
N SER A 140 -9.62 -12.92 22.15
CA SER A 140 -10.87 -12.94 22.92
C SER A 140 -11.70 -11.65 22.77
N LEU A 141 -11.68 -11.05 21.56
CA LEU A 141 -12.50 -9.86 21.29
C LEU A 141 -13.98 -10.23 21.21
N GLY A 142 -14.82 -9.42 21.84
CA GLY A 142 -16.27 -9.53 21.77
C GLY A 142 -16.82 -9.31 20.36
N LYS A 143 -18.13 -9.55 20.21
CA LYS A 143 -18.82 -9.46 18.90
C LYS A 143 -18.68 -8.06 18.27
N PHE A 144 -18.85 -6.99 19.03
CA PHE A 144 -18.87 -5.62 18.51
C PHE A 144 -17.47 -5.11 18.12
N PRO A 145 -16.41 -5.23 18.97
CA PRO A 145 -15.05 -4.92 18.54
C PRO A 145 -14.57 -5.74 17.34
N THR A 146 -14.95 -7.02 17.26
CA THR A 146 -14.69 -7.85 16.07
C THR A 146 -15.43 -7.33 14.86
N GLY A 147 -16.71 -6.96 15.00
CA GLY A 147 -17.53 -6.37 13.94
C GLY A 147 -16.92 -5.09 13.38
N PHE A 148 -16.34 -4.24 14.22
CA PHE A 148 -15.62 -3.04 13.81
C PHE A 148 -14.40 -3.38 12.92
N VAL A 149 -13.56 -4.36 13.31
CA VAL A 149 -12.41 -4.81 12.50
C VAL A 149 -12.87 -5.31 11.13
N LEU A 150 -13.92 -6.16 11.11
CA LEU A 150 -14.43 -6.73 9.87
C LEU A 150 -15.08 -5.65 8.98
N ALA A 151 -15.76 -4.67 9.58
CA ALA A 151 -16.35 -3.55 8.85
C ALA A 151 -15.28 -2.66 8.20
N TYR A 152 -14.19 -2.36 8.93
CA TYR A 152 -13.05 -1.63 8.37
C TYR A 152 -12.50 -2.35 7.12
N LEU A 153 -12.15 -3.62 7.24
CA LEU A 153 -11.60 -4.40 6.12
C LEU A 153 -12.59 -4.54 4.96
N ALA A 154 -13.89 -4.52 5.24
CA ALA A 154 -14.93 -4.66 4.22
C ALA A 154 -15.23 -3.36 3.48
N PHE A 155 -15.26 -2.21 4.18
CA PHE A 155 -15.88 -0.97 3.70
C PHE A 155 -14.93 0.22 3.64
N ASP A 156 -13.71 0.11 4.18
CA ASP A 156 -12.73 1.19 4.07
C ASP A 156 -12.43 1.51 2.60
N GLN A 157 -12.49 2.80 2.27
CA GLN A 157 -12.33 3.30 0.91
C GLN A 157 -10.97 2.87 0.30
N ASN A 158 -9.88 3.04 1.04
CA ASN A 158 -8.53 2.74 0.55
C ASN A 158 -8.33 1.23 0.33
N MET A 159 -8.94 0.38 1.21
CA MET A 159 -8.97 -1.07 1.01
C MET A 159 -9.69 -1.46 -0.28
N ILE A 160 -10.79 -0.77 -0.61
CA ILE A 160 -11.56 -1.05 -1.83
C ILE A 160 -10.84 -0.48 -3.05
N PHE A 161 -10.45 0.78 -3.01
CA PHE A 161 -9.81 1.49 -4.10
C PHE A 161 -8.53 0.78 -4.56
N TYR A 162 -7.52 0.66 -3.68
CA TYR A 162 -6.26 0.00 -4.05
C TYR A 162 -6.41 -1.50 -4.35
N GLY A 163 -7.42 -2.16 -3.77
CA GLY A 163 -7.72 -3.54 -4.08
C GLY A 163 -8.32 -3.76 -5.47
N MET A 164 -9.09 -2.79 -5.99
CA MET A 164 -9.86 -2.95 -7.23
C MET A 164 -9.33 -2.17 -8.42
N SER A 165 -8.37 -1.26 -8.21
CA SER A 165 -7.81 -0.40 -9.26
C SER A 165 -6.52 -0.93 -9.91
N GLY A 166 -6.17 -2.20 -9.69
CA GLY A 166 -5.01 -2.85 -10.31
C GLY A 166 -3.80 -3.05 -9.41
N MET A 167 -3.88 -2.64 -8.14
CA MET A 167 -2.82 -2.85 -7.15
C MET A 167 -2.98 -4.17 -6.40
N GLU A 168 -1.87 -4.75 -5.96
CA GLU A 168 -1.81 -5.97 -5.14
C GLU A 168 -2.08 -5.72 -3.64
N THR A 169 -2.47 -4.52 -3.27
CA THR A 169 -2.62 -4.08 -1.86
C THR A 169 -3.53 -5.01 -1.05
N GLN A 170 -4.65 -5.46 -1.62
CA GLN A 170 -5.56 -6.39 -0.92
C GLN A 170 -4.91 -7.76 -0.69
N VAL A 171 -4.08 -8.22 -1.63
CA VAL A 171 -3.30 -9.47 -1.49
C VAL A 171 -2.28 -9.30 -0.36
N ALA A 172 -1.60 -8.16 -0.30
CA ALA A 172 -0.66 -7.83 0.76
C ALA A 172 -1.31 -7.83 2.16
N VAL A 173 -2.54 -7.29 2.29
CA VAL A 173 -3.33 -7.36 3.54
C VAL A 173 -3.59 -8.82 3.96
N ALA A 174 -4.02 -9.66 3.03
CA ALA A 174 -4.27 -11.08 3.30
C ALA A 174 -2.99 -11.80 3.74
N VAL A 175 -1.86 -11.52 3.09
CA VAL A 175 -0.54 -12.11 3.39
C VAL A 175 -0.08 -11.73 4.80
N ILE A 176 -0.18 -10.47 5.18
CA ILE A 176 0.23 -10.02 6.53
C ILE A 176 -0.66 -10.67 7.60
N LEU A 177 -1.98 -10.65 7.43
CA LEU A 177 -2.89 -11.23 8.42
C LEU A 177 -2.72 -12.75 8.55
N GLY A 178 -2.53 -13.46 7.43
CA GLY A 178 -2.19 -14.88 7.44
C GLY A 178 -0.87 -15.16 8.16
N GLY A 179 0.16 -14.37 7.86
CA GLY A 179 1.46 -14.44 8.52
C GLY A 179 1.36 -14.24 10.03
N VAL A 180 0.66 -13.19 10.48
CA VAL A 180 0.45 -12.89 11.91
C VAL A 180 -0.26 -14.05 12.60
N TYR A 181 -1.33 -14.59 12.01
CA TYR A 181 -2.07 -15.70 12.62
C TYR A 181 -1.21 -16.94 12.80
N HIS A 182 -0.53 -17.42 11.74
CA HIS A 182 0.22 -18.68 11.80
C HIS A 182 1.51 -18.56 12.61
N VAL A 183 2.23 -17.44 12.55
CA VAL A 183 3.42 -17.18 13.39
C VAL A 183 3.04 -17.22 14.86
N ARG A 184 1.94 -16.60 15.26
CA ARG A 184 1.45 -16.63 16.66
C ARG A 184 1.04 -18.03 17.11
N ARG A 185 0.48 -18.81 16.20
CA ARG A 185 0.08 -20.22 16.47
C ARG A 185 1.26 -21.19 16.41
N GLN A 186 2.45 -20.70 16.01
CA GLN A 186 3.65 -21.52 15.81
C GLN A 186 3.42 -22.71 14.83
N ASP A 187 2.55 -22.50 13.85
CA ASP A 187 2.38 -23.41 12.71
C ASP A 187 3.54 -23.17 11.74
N LEU A 188 4.58 -24.01 11.84
CA LEU A 188 5.86 -23.75 11.18
C LEU A 188 5.77 -23.78 9.65
N VAL A 189 4.98 -24.70 9.09
CA VAL A 189 4.83 -24.83 7.64
C VAL A 189 4.06 -23.63 7.09
N ALA A 190 2.88 -23.35 7.64
CA ALA A 190 2.09 -22.22 7.19
C ALA A 190 2.81 -20.88 7.47
N SER A 191 3.51 -20.73 8.61
CA SER A 191 4.36 -19.56 8.85
C SER A 191 5.39 -19.38 7.76
N GLY A 192 6.11 -20.44 7.35
CA GLY A 192 7.09 -20.38 6.28
C GLY A 192 6.48 -19.95 4.94
N ILE A 193 5.29 -20.45 4.60
CA ILE A 193 4.57 -20.07 3.38
C ILE A 193 4.20 -18.58 3.40
N TRP A 194 3.55 -18.10 4.46
CA TRP A 194 3.14 -16.70 4.55
C TRP A 194 4.32 -15.73 4.65
N LEU A 195 5.40 -16.13 5.35
CA LEU A 195 6.63 -15.33 5.43
C LEU A 195 7.37 -15.29 4.09
N GLY A 196 7.30 -16.34 3.26
CA GLY A 196 7.85 -16.34 1.91
C GLY A 196 7.03 -15.51 0.92
N LEU A 197 5.70 -15.51 1.05
CA LEU A 197 4.81 -14.69 0.23
C LEU A 197 4.92 -13.19 0.58
N ALA A 198 5.30 -12.84 1.81
CA ALA A 198 5.33 -11.47 2.28
C ALA A 198 6.25 -10.57 1.44
N PRO A 199 7.55 -10.84 1.24
CA PRO A 199 8.41 -10.00 0.40
C PRO A 199 8.06 -10.06 -1.09
N LEU A 200 7.36 -11.12 -1.56
CA LEU A 200 6.85 -11.19 -2.93
C LEU A 200 5.61 -10.31 -3.13
N ALA A 201 4.79 -10.15 -2.08
CA ALA A 201 3.69 -9.19 -2.10
C ALA A 201 4.22 -7.76 -2.01
N ARG A 202 5.16 -7.52 -1.08
CA ARG A 202 5.80 -6.22 -0.90
C ARG A 202 7.21 -6.36 -0.32
N PRO A 203 8.26 -5.82 -0.97
CA PRO A 203 9.64 -5.96 -0.48
C PRO A 203 9.84 -5.46 0.95
N GLU A 204 9.16 -4.37 1.34
CA GLU A 204 9.23 -3.81 2.70
C GLU A 204 8.70 -4.76 3.78
N PHE A 205 8.00 -5.83 3.42
CA PHE A 205 7.57 -6.84 4.39
C PHE A 205 8.71 -7.73 4.91
N VAL A 206 9.95 -7.54 4.46
CA VAL A 206 11.13 -8.07 5.18
C VAL A 206 11.17 -7.53 6.61
N LEU A 207 10.61 -6.34 6.86
CA LEU A 207 10.44 -5.74 8.19
C LEU A 207 9.44 -6.52 9.08
N TRP A 208 8.56 -7.33 8.49
CA TRP A 208 7.73 -8.32 9.17
C TRP A 208 8.43 -9.66 9.31
N VAL A 209 9.10 -10.13 8.25
CA VAL A 209 9.75 -11.44 8.22
C VAL A 209 10.82 -11.56 9.30
N ALA A 210 11.64 -10.53 9.47
CA ALA A 210 12.73 -10.54 10.43
C ALA A 210 12.26 -10.72 11.89
N PRO A 211 11.37 -9.89 12.46
CA PRO A 211 10.88 -10.09 13.82
C PRO A 211 10.03 -11.35 13.98
N ALA A 212 9.33 -11.81 12.93
CA ALA A 212 8.57 -13.05 12.96
C ALA A 212 9.50 -14.29 13.09
N LEU A 213 10.56 -14.36 12.29
CA LEU A 213 11.57 -15.42 12.41
C LEU A 213 12.33 -15.34 13.74
N ALA A 214 12.66 -14.12 14.21
CA ALA A 214 13.27 -13.93 15.52
C ALA A 214 12.37 -14.47 16.65
N TYR A 215 11.06 -14.22 16.59
CA TYR A 215 10.11 -14.78 17.55
C TYR A 215 10.09 -16.31 17.54
N LEU A 216 10.04 -16.92 16.36
CA LEU A 216 10.06 -18.38 16.23
C LEU A 216 11.39 -18.96 16.73
N ALA A 217 12.51 -18.26 16.52
CA ALA A 217 13.84 -18.68 17.00
C ALA A 217 13.97 -18.59 18.53
N VAL A 218 13.47 -17.51 19.13
CA VAL A 218 13.52 -17.33 20.60
C VAL A 218 12.64 -18.35 21.31
N THR A 219 11.49 -18.68 20.73
CA THR A 219 10.60 -19.70 21.33
C THR A 219 11.15 -21.11 21.17
N HIS A 220 11.73 -21.43 20.00
CA HIS A 220 12.32 -22.73 19.69
C HIS A 220 13.34 -22.61 18.56
N LEU A 221 14.61 -22.38 18.86
CA LEU A 221 15.65 -22.12 17.87
C LEU A 221 15.67 -23.14 16.70
N ARG A 222 15.62 -24.45 17.02
CA ARG A 222 15.61 -25.50 15.99
C ARG A 222 14.36 -25.47 15.09
N ARG A 223 13.25 -24.95 15.61
CA ARG A 223 11.98 -24.84 14.86
C ARG A 223 11.97 -23.65 13.90
N ALA A 224 12.81 -22.64 14.09
CA ALA A 224 12.89 -21.50 13.17
C ALA A 224 13.50 -21.86 11.80
N PHE A 225 14.30 -22.92 11.72
CA PHE A 225 14.92 -23.31 10.44
C PHE A 225 13.91 -23.79 9.39
N ALA A 226 12.84 -24.47 9.80
CA ALA A 226 11.83 -24.95 8.86
C ALA A 226 11.07 -23.79 8.18
N PRO A 227 10.45 -22.81 8.90
CA PRO A 227 9.81 -21.68 8.26
C PRO A 227 10.80 -20.79 7.48
N ALA A 228 12.04 -20.61 7.96
CA ALA A 228 13.04 -19.88 7.23
C ALA A 228 13.42 -20.57 5.91
N GLY A 229 13.61 -21.89 5.92
CA GLY A 229 13.88 -22.68 4.73
C GLY A 229 12.74 -22.64 3.71
N ILE A 230 11.48 -22.78 4.18
CA ILE A 230 10.29 -22.68 3.32
C ILE A 230 10.18 -21.27 2.72
N ALA A 231 10.33 -20.22 3.53
CA ALA A 231 10.26 -18.84 3.07
C ALA A 231 11.35 -18.56 2.02
N SER A 232 12.60 -19.01 2.29
CA SER A 232 13.71 -18.88 1.34
C SER A 232 13.43 -19.64 0.03
N ALA A 233 12.88 -20.86 0.09
CA ALA A 233 12.54 -21.64 -1.09
C ALA A 233 11.45 -20.97 -1.95
N ILE A 234 10.55 -20.19 -1.35
CA ILE A 234 9.52 -19.41 -2.07
C ILE A 234 10.12 -18.14 -2.70
N VAL A 235 11.01 -17.44 -2.00
CA VAL A 235 11.57 -16.15 -2.45
C VAL A 235 12.73 -16.33 -3.42
N ALA A 236 13.59 -17.35 -3.21
CA ALA A 236 14.81 -17.52 -3.98
C ALA A 236 14.60 -17.64 -5.50
N PRO A 237 13.62 -18.39 -6.02
CA PRO A 237 13.35 -18.45 -7.47
C PRO A 237 13.12 -17.07 -8.09
N TRP A 238 12.40 -16.20 -7.37
CA TRP A 238 12.15 -14.82 -7.81
C TRP A 238 13.43 -13.98 -7.85
N LEU A 239 14.24 -14.04 -6.79
CA LEU A 239 15.51 -13.31 -6.74
C LEU A 239 16.50 -13.81 -7.80
N ILE A 240 16.55 -15.12 -8.04
CA ILE A 240 17.38 -15.72 -9.09
C ILE A 240 16.90 -15.23 -10.47
N PHE A 241 15.58 -15.28 -10.72
CA PHE A 241 15.01 -14.80 -11.96
C PHE A 241 15.32 -13.32 -12.20
N THR A 242 15.05 -12.45 -11.23
CA THR A 242 15.26 -11.00 -11.39
C THR A 242 16.73 -10.66 -11.57
N THR A 243 17.65 -11.37 -10.88
CA THR A 243 19.09 -11.20 -11.06
C THR A 243 19.54 -11.65 -12.47
N ALA A 244 19.05 -12.78 -12.94
CA ALA A 244 19.42 -13.29 -14.27
C ALA A 244 18.79 -12.47 -15.41
N TYR A 245 17.54 -12.01 -15.24
CA TYR A 245 16.78 -11.36 -16.29
C TYR A 245 17.04 -9.84 -16.36
N TYR A 246 17.11 -9.17 -15.19
CA TYR A 246 17.31 -7.71 -15.10
C TYR A 246 18.74 -7.31 -14.71
N GLY A 247 19.60 -8.27 -14.33
CA GLY A 247 20.94 -8.00 -13.84
C GLY A 247 21.01 -7.56 -12.36
N SER A 248 19.86 -7.45 -11.67
CA SER A 248 19.77 -7.05 -10.26
C SER A 248 18.51 -7.62 -9.59
N PRO A 249 18.61 -8.11 -8.35
CA PRO A 249 17.43 -8.47 -7.56
C PRO A 249 16.67 -7.25 -7.04
N VAL A 250 17.32 -6.07 -7.02
CA VAL A 250 16.72 -4.82 -6.54
C VAL A 250 15.95 -4.16 -7.67
N PRO A 251 14.66 -3.82 -7.47
CA PRO A 251 13.86 -3.12 -8.47
C PRO A 251 14.44 -1.75 -8.83
N ASN A 252 14.37 -1.38 -10.10
CA ASN A 252 14.76 -0.06 -10.59
C ASN A 252 13.96 1.07 -9.93
N THR A 253 12.71 0.80 -9.54
CA THR A 253 11.87 1.72 -8.77
C THR A 253 12.51 2.16 -7.45
N VAL A 254 13.29 1.30 -6.79
CA VAL A 254 14.04 1.66 -5.58
C VAL A 254 15.20 2.59 -5.92
N LEU A 255 15.91 2.31 -7.01
CA LEU A 255 17.02 3.15 -7.48
C LEU A 255 16.52 4.54 -7.92
N ALA A 256 15.41 4.59 -8.65
CA ALA A 256 14.77 5.82 -9.11
C ALA A 256 14.35 6.72 -7.92
N LYS A 257 13.64 6.15 -6.95
CA LYS A 257 13.22 6.87 -5.74
C LYS A 257 14.41 7.34 -4.89
N SER A 258 15.47 6.54 -4.82
CA SER A 258 16.69 6.93 -4.10
C SER A 258 17.49 8.02 -4.83
N ALA A 259 17.43 8.07 -6.16
CA ALA A 259 18.12 9.08 -6.95
C ALA A 259 17.61 10.50 -6.66
N VAL A 260 16.32 10.66 -6.42
CA VAL A 260 15.67 11.95 -6.11
C VAL A 260 15.45 12.18 -4.60
N SER A 261 15.96 11.29 -3.73
CA SER A 261 15.82 11.41 -2.29
C SER A 261 16.65 12.58 -1.74
N PRO A 262 16.10 13.42 -0.84
CA PRO A 262 16.84 14.49 -0.20
C PRO A 262 17.81 13.99 0.90
N ILE A 263 17.69 12.73 1.33
CA ILE A 263 18.45 12.18 2.47
C ILE A 263 19.96 12.22 2.27
N PRO A 264 20.55 11.86 1.11
CA PRO A 264 21.99 11.95 0.92
C PRO A 264 22.53 13.37 1.09
N ALA A 265 21.83 14.40 0.62
CA ALA A 265 22.21 15.79 0.80
C ALA A 265 22.14 16.22 2.27
N LEU A 266 21.12 15.78 3.01
CA LEU A 266 21.01 16.00 4.45
C LEU A 266 22.16 15.34 5.21
N LEU A 267 22.54 14.09 4.86
CA LEU A 267 23.62 13.33 5.52
C LEU A 267 24.98 13.98 5.31
N SER A 268 25.23 14.59 4.16
CA SER A 268 26.54 15.13 3.79
C SER A 268 26.81 16.55 4.28
N GLY A 269 25.79 17.36 4.59
CA GLY A 269 25.95 18.78 4.90
C GLY A 269 25.03 19.37 5.96
N GLY A 270 24.12 18.57 6.53
CA GLY A 270 23.13 19.08 7.49
C GLY A 270 23.68 19.27 8.91
N SER A 271 23.33 20.39 9.55
CA SER A 271 23.54 20.59 10.99
C SER A 271 22.61 19.67 11.81
N PRO A 272 22.91 19.36 13.07
CA PRO A 272 22.00 18.62 13.95
C PRO A 272 20.60 19.22 14.02
N LEU A 273 20.48 20.54 13.94
CA LEU A 273 19.20 21.24 13.93
C LEU A 273 18.42 20.99 12.63
N THR A 274 19.09 21.01 11.48
CA THR A 274 18.49 20.70 10.17
C THR A 274 17.94 19.26 10.17
N TRP A 275 18.69 18.32 10.74
CA TRP A 275 18.26 16.94 10.92
C TRP A 275 17.00 16.84 11.78
N LEU A 276 17.01 17.50 12.95
CA LEU A 276 15.88 17.48 13.86
C LEU A 276 14.63 18.08 13.21
N GLN A 277 14.78 19.19 12.51
CA GLN A 277 13.68 19.84 11.78
C GLN A 277 13.12 18.93 10.67
N TRP A 278 13.99 18.32 9.88
CA TRP A 278 13.57 17.40 8.82
C TRP A 278 12.83 16.18 9.36
N PHE A 279 13.42 15.45 10.34
CA PHE A 279 12.76 14.31 10.96
C PHE A 279 11.47 14.69 11.68
N GLY A 280 11.43 15.81 12.37
CA GLY A 280 10.22 16.33 13.00
C GLY A 280 9.12 16.61 11.98
N GLY A 281 9.47 17.21 10.84
CA GLY A 281 8.57 17.44 9.73
C GLY A 281 8.05 16.13 9.12
N GLN A 282 8.94 15.13 8.90
CA GLN A 282 8.54 13.82 8.39
C GLN A 282 7.60 13.08 9.36
N ILE A 283 7.92 13.05 10.64
CA ILE A 283 7.03 12.45 11.66
C ILE A 283 5.68 13.15 11.66
N GLY A 284 5.66 14.48 11.68
CA GLY A 284 4.44 15.29 11.64
C GLY A 284 3.62 15.02 10.39
N GLY A 285 4.25 14.96 9.21
CA GLY A 285 3.60 14.66 7.95
C GLY A 285 3.02 13.25 7.90
N HIS A 286 3.74 12.23 8.40
CA HIS A 286 3.21 10.86 8.45
C HIS A 286 2.09 10.70 9.47
N VAL A 287 2.13 11.42 10.60
CA VAL A 287 1.00 11.48 11.53
C VAL A 287 -0.19 12.16 10.88
N ALA A 288 0.00 13.27 10.16
CA ALA A 288 -1.06 13.94 9.41
C ALA A 288 -1.67 13.00 8.36
N LEU A 289 -0.85 12.23 7.64
CA LEU A 289 -1.32 11.23 6.69
C LEU A 289 -2.14 10.12 7.35
N LEU A 290 -1.74 9.64 8.53
CA LEU A 290 -2.55 8.70 9.30
C LEU A 290 -3.89 9.31 9.74
N LEU A 291 -3.91 10.61 10.09
CA LEU A 291 -5.13 11.34 10.41
C LEU A 291 -6.01 11.55 9.16
N TYR A 292 -5.41 11.71 7.98
CA TYR A 292 -6.13 11.75 6.71
C TYR A 292 -6.95 10.47 6.47
N HIS A 293 -6.45 9.31 6.88
CA HIS A 293 -7.25 8.06 6.83
C HIS A 293 -8.45 8.07 7.80
N LEU A 294 -8.58 9.08 8.66
CA LEU A 294 -9.79 9.38 9.42
C LEU A 294 -10.71 10.37 8.71
N GLU A 295 -10.35 10.81 7.51
CA GLU A 295 -11.12 11.71 6.66
C GLU A 295 -12.59 11.29 6.47
N PRO A 296 -12.94 9.99 6.35
CA PRO A 296 -14.33 9.55 6.31
C PRO A 296 -15.17 10.09 7.47
N PHE A 297 -14.55 10.25 8.64
CA PHE A 297 -15.25 10.81 9.82
C PHE A 297 -15.45 12.32 9.69
N HIS A 298 -14.44 13.04 9.19
CA HIS A 298 -14.52 14.47 8.92
C HIS A 298 -15.61 14.78 7.87
N GLU A 299 -15.59 14.10 6.76
CA GLU A 299 -16.46 14.33 5.61
C GLU A 299 -17.94 14.02 5.93
N VAL A 300 -18.21 12.89 6.58
CA VAL A 300 -19.57 12.53 7.02
C VAL A 300 -20.12 13.57 8.01
N TRP A 301 -19.28 14.13 8.88
CA TRP A 301 -19.72 15.10 9.88
C TRP A 301 -19.72 16.53 9.37
N SER A 302 -18.90 16.91 8.39
CA SER A 302 -18.91 18.24 7.81
C SER A 302 -20.22 18.53 7.07
N THR A 303 -20.84 17.53 6.47
CA THR A 303 -22.18 17.62 5.87
C THR A 303 -23.31 17.72 6.90
N ALA A 304 -23.12 17.15 8.10
CA ALA A 304 -24.15 17.09 9.13
C ALA A 304 -24.04 18.20 10.19
N ALA A 305 -22.83 18.74 10.45
CA ALA A 305 -22.53 19.62 11.57
C ALA A 305 -21.58 20.79 11.19
N ALA A 306 -21.96 21.57 10.21
CA ALA A 306 -21.15 22.62 9.58
C ALA A 306 -20.33 23.59 10.46
N PRO A 307 -20.57 23.86 11.77
CA PRO A 307 -19.68 24.76 12.51
C PRO A 307 -18.50 24.09 13.24
N LEU A 308 -18.41 22.74 13.33
CA LEU A 308 -17.44 22.09 14.21
C LEU A 308 -16.66 20.89 13.58
N PRO A 309 -16.40 20.83 12.26
CA PRO A 309 -15.79 19.65 11.65
C PRO A 309 -14.38 19.37 12.19
N GLY A 310 -13.56 20.40 12.41
CA GLY A 310 -12.20 20.23 12.94
C GLY A 310 -12.18 19.72 14.39
N LEU A 311 -13.10 20.16 15.23
CA LEU A 311 -13.22 19.68 16.60
C LEU A 311 -13.63 18.20 16.66
N VAL A 312 -14.56 17.79 15.80
CA VAL A 312 -15.01 16.39 15.71
C VAL A 312 -13.85 15.50 15.26
N LEU A 313 -13.08 15.91 14.24
CA LEU A 313 -11.90 15.18 13.79
C LEU A 313 -10.86 15.03 14.91
N ILE A 314 -10.57 16.11 15.65
CA ILE A 314 -9.67 16.07 16.80
C ILE A 314 -10.17 15.09 17.87
N VAL A 315 -11.45 15.13 18.22
CA VAL A 315 -12.03 14.22 19.22
C VAL A 315 -11.91 12.76 18.76
N ILE A 316 -12.23 12.47 17.49
CA ILE A 316 -12.08 11.12 16.93
C ILE A 316 -10.62 10.69 16.95
N ALA A 317 -9.69 11.55 16.53
CA ALA A 317 -8.26 11.26 16.53
C ALA A 317 -7.74 10.95 17.95
N VAL A 318 -8.14 11.74 18.95
CA VAL A 318 -7.80 11.49 20.36
C VAL A 318 -8.38 10.17 20.84
N VAL A 319 -9.66 9.89 20.58
CA VAL A 319 -10.29 8.61 20.95
C VAL A 319 -9.58 7.43 20.30
N MET A 320 -9.25 7.51 19.01
CA MET A 320 -8.53 6.45 18.30
C MET A 320 -7.11 6.27 18.83
N ALA A 321 -6.41 7.38 19.16
CA ALA A 321 -5.08 7.32 19.76
C ALA A 321 -5.11 6.69 21.17
N ASP A 322 -6.09 7.04 22.00
CA ASP A 322 -6.26 6.45 23.33
C ASP A 322 -6.60 4.95 23.22
N LEU A 323 -7.50 4.57 22.32
CA LEU A 323 -7.83 3.18 22.08
C LEU A 323 -6.63 2.39 21.56
N LEU A 324 -5.84 2.96 20.67
CA LEU A 324 -4.60 2.37 20.19
C LEU A 324 -3.59 2.20 21.34
N ALA A 325 -3.40 3.22 22.18
CA ALA A 325 -2.50 3.14 23.34
C ALA A 325 -2.92 2.05 24.33
N ILE A 326 -4.22 1.99 24.65
CA ILE A 326 -4.79 0.91 25.50
C ILE A 326 -4.59 -0.46 24.84
N GLY A 327 -4.82 -0.57 23.54
CA GLY A 327 -4.62 -1.80 22.78
C GLY A 327 -3.15 -2.24 22.76
N LEU A 328 -2.21 -1.32 22.59
CA LEU A 328 -0.77 -1.57 22.65
C LEU A 328 -0.35 -2.08 24.05
N LEU A 329 -0.86 -1.47 25.11
CA LEU A 329 -0.59 -1.90 26.48
C LEU A 329 -1.20 -3.29 26.75
N ALA A 330 -2.41 -3.53 26.25
CA ALA A 330 -3.07 -4.83 26.35
C ALA A 330 -2.31 -5.92 25.59
N SER A 331 -1.83 -5.63 24.39
CA SER A 331 -1.13 -6.59 23.53
C SER A 331 0.21 -7.05 24.11
N ARG A 332 0.89 -6.20 24.89
CA ARG A 332 2.14 -6.57 25.58
C ARG A 332 1.95 -7.74 26.56
N GLN A 333 0.76 -7.93 27.05
CA GLN A 333 0.41 -9.04 27.96
C GLN A 333 0.03 -10.32 27.23
N VAL A 334 -0.15 -10.26 25.88
CA VAL A 334 -0.51 -11.41 25.07
C VAL A 334 0.75 -11.97 24.40
N THR A 335 1.08 -13.22 24.74
CA THR A 335 2.25 -13.92 24.18
C THR A 335 2.21 -13.91 22.64
N GLY A 336 3.32 -13.55 22.01
CA GLY A 336 3.47 -13.59 20.56
C GLY A 336 3.03 -12.33 19.81
N TRP A 337 2.75 -11.21 20.51
CA TRP A 337 2.41 -9.93 19.88
C TRP A 337 3.62 -9.02 19.61
N TRP A 338 4.75 -9.23 20.28
CA TRP A 338 5.92 -8.37 20.09
C TRP A 338 6.43 -8.31 18.64
N PRO A 339 6.35 -9.38 17.79
CA PRO A 339 6.78 -9.24 16.39
C PRO A 339 5.88 -8.29 15.60
N VAL A 340 4.58 -8.26 15.88
CA VAL A 340 3.63 -7.31 15.28
C VAL A 340 3.97 -5.89 15.69
N LEU A 341 4.24 -5.66 16.98
CA LEU A 341 4.63 -4.33 17.48
C LEU A 341 5.98 -3.89 16.91
N ALA A 342 6.93 -4.82 16.80
CA ALA A 342 8.21 -4.55 16.15
C ALA A 342 8.03 -4.20 14.66
N PHE A 343 7.19 -4.94 13.94
CA PHE A 343 6.86 -4.63 12.56
C PHE A 343 6.23 -3.25 12.41
N LEU A 344 5.24 -2.92 13.23
CA LEU A 344 4.58 -1.60 13.19
C LEU A 344 5.57 -0.46 13.44
N GLY A 345 6.47 -0.61 14.42
CA GLY A 345 7.51 0.37 14.71
C GLY A 345 8.55 0.48 13.59
N LEU A 346 9.03 -0.64 13.07
CA LEU A 346 10.00 -0.68 11.96
C LEU A 346 9.40 -0.13 10.67
N PHE A 347 8.15 -0.45 10.37
CA PHE A 347 7.46 0.05 9.19
C PHE A 347 7.20 1.56 9.27
N PHE A 348 6.80 2.07 10.43
CA PHE A 348 6.68 3.52 10.64
C PHE A 348 8.03 4.22 10.48
N ALA A 349 9.10 3.69 11.10
CA ALA A 349 10.45 4.22 10.95
C ALA A 349 10.93 4.19 9.48
N TYR A 350 10.63 3.10 8.76
CA TYR A 350 10.91 2.99 7.32
C TYR A 350 10.19 4.10 6.52
N ARG A 351 8.92 4.35 6.80
CA ARG A 351 8.17 5.43 6.13
C ARG A 351 8.77 6.80 6.42
N VAL A 352 9.02 7.10 7.69
CA VAL A 352 9.62 8.39 8.11
C VAL A 352 10.97 8.63 7.45
N TYR A 353 11.78 7.57 7.29
CA TYR A 353 13.12 7.70 6.73
C TYR A 353 13.16 7.66 5.21
N PHE A 354 12.45 6.73 4.56
CA PHE A 354 12.59 6.47 3.12
C PHE A 354 11.51 7.07 2.24
N ILE A 355 10.35 7.42 2.80
CA ILE A 355 9.20 7.92 2.04
C ILE A 355 8.97 9.39 2.41
N PRO A 356 9.38 10.35 1.56
CA PRO A 356 9.05 11.76 1.77
C PRO A 356 7.53 11.93 1.86
N THR A 357 7.07 12.72 2.83
CA THR A 357 5.63 12.93 3.06
C THR A 357 4.91 13.58 1.88
N ILE A 358 5.64 14.29 1.03
CA ILE A 358 5.10 14.92 -0.18
C ILE A 358 4.62 13.91 -1.24
N ASN A 359 5.10 12.65 -1.16
CA ASN A 359 4.81 11.64 -2.20
C ASN A 359 3.68 10.67 -1.82
N TYR A 360 2.92 10.95 -0.83
CA TYR A 360 1.72 10.26 -0.35
C TYR A 360 1.73 8.72 -0.29
N TYR A 361 2.13 7.96 -1.23
CA TYR A 361 2.21 6.48 -1.31
C TYR A 361 1.25 5.74 -0.35
N ASP A 362 -0.05 6.08 -0.42
CA ASP A 362 -1.07 5.62 0.54
C ASP A 362 -1.36 4.13 0.45
N TRP A 363 -1.09 3.54 -0.70
CA TRP A 363 -1.22 2.09 -0.92
C TRP A 363 -0.28 1.21 -0.08
N TYR A 364 0.70 1.82 0.61
CA TYR A 364 1.52 1.13 1.60
C TYR A 364 0.81 0.97 2.95
N LEU A 365 -0.18 1.80 3.25
CA LEU A 365 -0.82 1.86 4.56
C LEU A 365 -1.85 0.76 4.84
N PRO A 366 -2.66 0.24 3.91
CA PRO A 366 -3.71 -0.72 4.22
C PRO A 366 -3.26 -1.94 5.02
N PRO A 367 -2.12 -2.63 4.72
CA PRO A 367 -1.65 -3.75 5.54
C PRO A 367 -1.24 -3.34 6.96
N PHE A 368 -0.67 -2.14 7.12
CA PHE A 368 -0.31 -1.57 8.42
C PHE A 368 -1.57 -1.21 9.22
N LEU A 369 -2.52 -0.51 8.60
CA LEU A 369 -3.76 -0.08 9.24
C LEU A 369 -4.66 -1.26 9.63
N ALA A 370 -4.65 -2.36 8.88
CA ALA A 370 -5.35 -3.58 9.27
C ALA A 370 -4.90 -4.09 10.66
N LEU A 371 -3.61 -4.01 10.97
CA LEU A 371 -3.07 -4.38 12.28
C LEU A 371 -3.38 -3.31 13.34
N VAL A 372 -3.28 -2.04 13.01
CA VAL A 372 -3.63 -0.92 13.90
C VAL A 372 -5.09 -1.02 14.33
N VAL A 373 -6.02 -1.28 13.42
CA VAL A 373 -7.45 -1.42 13.71
C VAL A 373 -7.73 -2.62 14.64
N ILE A 374 -6.98 -3.72 14.50
CA ILE A 374 -7.06 -4.85 15.44
C ILE A 374 -6.61 -4.43 16.85
N LEU A 375 -5.56 -3.61 16.97
CA LEU A 375 -5.11 -3.08 18.26
C LEU A 375 -6.12 -2.09 18.86
N VAL A 376 -6.72 -1.23 18.04
CA VAL A 376 -7.83 -0.35 18.46
C VAL A 376 -9.01 -1.16 18.99
N ALA A 377 -9.36 -2.25 18.31
CA ALA A 377 -10.42 -3.17 18.76
C ALA A 377 -10.06 -3.88 20.09
N ALA A 378 -8.77 -4.17 20.31
CA ALA A 378 -8.30 -4.68 21.61
C ALA A 378 -8.43 -3.61 22.71
N GLY A 379 -8.21 -2.33 22.39
CA GLY A 379 -8.50 -1.20 23.28
C GLY A 379 -10.00 -1.12 23.64
N LEU A 380 -10.87 -1.17 22.61
CA LEU A 380 -12.33 -1.22 22.80
C LEU A 380 -12.75 -2.39 23.71
N GLN A 381 -12.14 -3.56 23.54
CA GLN A 381 -12.41 -4.72 24.38
C GLN A 381 -12.04 -4.48 25.86
N ARG A 382 -11.00 -3.69 26.14
CA ARG A 382 -10.63 -3.34 27.53
C ARG A 382 -11.65 -2.42 28.17
N ILE A 383 -12.15 -1.44 27.40
CA ILE A 383 -13.23 -0.53 27.86
C ILE A 383 -14.53 -1.32 28.07
N ASN A 384 -14.77 -2.37 27.29
CA ASN A 384 -15.94 -3.24 27.43
C ASN A 384 -16.06 -3.87 28.83
N ALA A 385 -14.94 -4.14 29.47
CA ALA A 385 -14.92 -4.64 30.84
C ALA A 385 -15.44 -3.61 31.87
N LEU A 386 -15.40 -2.31 31.53
CA LEU A 386 -15.86 -1.20 32.36
C LEU A 386 -17.29 -0.80 32.01
N ASN A 387 -17.59 -0.67 30.72
CA ASN A 387 -18.92 -0.28 30.22
C ASN A 387 -19.24 -0.89 28.85
N PRO A 388 -19.97 -2.02 28.82
CA PRO A 388 -20.32 -2.68 27.55
C PRO A 388 -21.16 -1.83 26.60
N VAL A 389 -22.04 -0.99 27.13
CA VAL A 389 -22.95 -0.17 26.30
C VAL A 389 -22.15 0.85 25.51
N VAL A 390 -21.20 1.54 26.16
CA VAL A 390 -20.32 2.52 25.50
C VAL A 390 -19.46 1.83 24.44
N THR A 391 -18.85 0.69 24.76
CA THR A 391 -18.00 -0.04 23.82
C THR A 391 -18.77 -0.52 22.61
N ASN A 392 -19.96 -1.09 22.82
CA ASN A 392 -20.77 -1.60 21.73
C ASN A 392 -21.26 -0.44 20.83
N GLY A 393 -21.73 0.65 21.45
CA GLY A 393 -22.16 1.85 20.73
C GLY A 393 -21.02 2.46 19.90
N LEU A 394 -19.83 2.61 20.49
CA LEU A 394 -18.67 3.15 19.80
C LEU A 394 -18.21 2.23 18.66
N SER A 395 -18.16 0.91 18.86
CA SER A 395 -17.80 -0.04 17.81
C SER A 395 -18.76 0.02 16.63
N VAL A 396 -20.06 0.14 16.87
CA VAL A 396 -21.08 0.27 15.81
C VAL A 396 -20.94 1.62 15.10
N ALA A 397 -20.77 2.72 15.85
CA ALA A 397 -20.61 4.05 15.28
C ALA A 397 -19.41 4.13 14.34
N LEU A 398 -18.24 3.61 14.78
CA LEU A 398 -17.03 3.54 13.96
C LEU A 398 -17.23 2.69 12.70
N ALA A 399 -17.92 1.54 12.81
CA ALA A 399 -18.21 0.69 11.66
C ALA A 399 -19.14 1.37 10.64
N LEU A 400 -20.16 2.08 11.13
CA LEU A 400 -21.15 2.78 10.29
C LEU A 400 -20.51 3.92 9.48
N VAL A 401 -19.50 4.62 10.03
CA VAL A 401 -18.83 5.68 9.30
C VAL A 401 -18.19 5.16 8.02
N PHE A 402 -17.47 4.03 8.05
CA PHE A 402 -16.91 3.43 6.84
C PHE A 402 -17.99 3.02 5.83
N ALA A 403 -19.06 2.39 6.31
CA ALA A 403 -20.16 1.97 5.45
C ALA A 403 -20.91 3.15 4.81
N MET A 404 -21.04 4.27 5.53
CA MET A 404 -21.72 5.49 5.03
C MET A 404 -20.84 6.27 4.04
N HIS A 405 -19.53 6.33 4.27
CA HIS A 405 -18.59 7.03 3.38
C HIS A 405 -18.44 6.34 2.03
N MET A 406 -18.43 5.02 2.00
CA MET A 406 -18.15 4.19 0.83
C MET A 406 -18.96 4.57 -0.44
N PRO A 407 -20.29 4.77 -0.42
CA PRO A 407 -21.04 5.10 -1.64
C PRO A 407 -20.67 6.46 -2.24
N PHE A 408 -20.34 7.44 -1.40
CA PHE A 408 -19.93 8.78 -1.85
C PHE A 408 -18.56 8.70 -2.55
N SER A 409 -17.61 7.98 -1.96
CA SER A 409 -16.30 7.78 -2.57
C SER A 409 -16.39 7.07 -3.93
N PHE A 410 -17.32 6.12 -4.11
CA PHE A 410 -17.52 5.45 -5.41
C PHE A 410 -17.92 6.43 -6.52
N VAL A 411 -18.75 7.41 -6.18
CA VAL A 411 -19.16 8.45 -7.14
C VAL A 411 -17.98 9.38 -7.46
N VAL A 412 -17.19 9.78 -6.47
CA VAL A 412 -16.00 10.61 -6.69
C VAL A 412 -14.99 9.84 -7.57
N GLU A 413 -14.68 8.60 -7.23
CA GLU A 413 -13.76 7.76 -8.00
C GLU A 413 -14.23 7.51 -9.45
N SER A 414 -15.55 7.44 -9.67
CA SER A 414 -16.08 7.35 -11.04
C SER A 414 -15.85 8.63 -11.83
N LYS A 415 -15.90 9.78 -11.18
CA LYS A 415 -15.60 11.09 -11.81
C LYS A 415 -14.10 11.21 -12.10
N VAL A 416 -13.23 10.80 -11.15
CA VAL A 416 -11.79 10.74 -11.37
C VAL A 416 -11.47 9.85 -12.58
N GLN A 417 -12.05 8.64 -12.65
CA GLN A 417 -11.86 7.77 -13.82
C GLN A 417 -12.35 8.38 -15.13
N ALA A 418 -13.39 9.19 -15.09
CA ALA A 418 -13.84 9.90 -16.30
C ALA A 418 -12.80 10.93 -16.78
N VAL A 419 -12.15 11.65 -15.86
CA VAL A 419 -11.02 12.56 -16.18
C VAL A 419 -9.87 11.76 -16.78
N GLU A 420 -9.43 10.70 -16.11
CA GLU A 420 -8.36 9.81 -16.55
C GLU A 420 -8.61 9.27 -17.98
N THR A 421 -9.84 8.85 -18.24
CA THR A 421 -10.22 8.34 -19.57
C THR A 421 -10.21 9.45 -20.63
N GLN A 422 -10.79 10.60 -20.33
CA GLN A 422 -10.84 11.72 -21.28
C GLN A 422 -9.47 12.31 -21.60
N VAL A 423 -8.58 12.35 -20.60
CA VAL A 423 -7.28 13.02 -20.74
C VAL A 423 -6.19 11.99 -21.02
N ARG A 424 -5.87 11.12 -20.05
CA ARG A 424 -4.70 10.23 -20.11
C ARG A 424 -4.84 9.09 -21.13
N THR A 425 -6.02 8.44 -21.20
CA THR A 425 -6.22 7.36 -22.16
C THR A 425 -6.18 7.91 -23.59
N ASN A 426 -6.92 8.97 -23.87
CA ASN A 426 -6.92 9.59 -25.21
C ASN A 426 -5.54 10.13 -25.61
N LEU A 427 -4.79 10.69 -24.66
CA LEU A 427 -3.41 11.12 -24.86
C LEU A 427 -2.51 9.93 -25.22
N ALA A 428 -2.58 8.86 -24.47
CA ALA A 428 -1.74 7.68 -24.71
C ALA A 428 -2.06 7.00 -26.06
N GLU A 429 -3.33 6.90 -26.43
CA GLU A 429 -3.76 6.41 -27.75
C GLU A 429 -3.27 7.32 -28.89
N TYR A 430 -3.29 8.64 -28.68
CA TYR A 430 -2.72 9.60 -29.63
C TYR A 430 -1.21 9.39 -29.80
N LEU A 431 -0.46 9.23 -28.71
CA LEU A 431 0.99 8.96 -28.78
C LEU A 431 1.26 7.67 -29.55
N LYS A 432 0.50 6.60 -29.30
CA LYS A 432 0.61 5.33 -30.02
C LYS A 432 0.43 5.50 -31.54
N ALA A 433 -0.49 6.37 -31.94
CA ALA A 433 -0.79 6.60 -33.36
C ALA A 433 0.19 7.58 -34.04
N THR A 434 0.87 8.43 -33.28
CA THR A 434 1.58 9.59 -33.82
C THR A 434 3.10 9.53 -33.64
N VAL A 435 3.57 8.92 -32.52
CA VAL A 435 5.02 8.84 -32.23
C VAL A 435 5.66 7.77 -33.11
N PRO A 436 6.65 8.10 -33.93
CA PRO A 436 7.38 7.15 -34.76
C PRO A 436 8.11 6.10 -33.90
N ALA A 437 8.25 4.89 -34.44
CA ALA A 437 9.00 3.84 -33.77
C ALA A 437 10.45 4.28 -33.53
N GLY A 438 10.89 4.17 -32.27
CA GLY A 438 12.25 4.55 -31.87
C GLY A 438 12.37 5.96 -31.29
N GLU A 439 11.45 6.89 -31.59
CA GLU A 439 11.41 8.18 -30.92
C GLU A 439 11.03 8.05 -29.44
N SER A 440 11.61 8.92 -28.63
CA SER A 440 11.48 8.92 -27.17
C SER A 440 10.44 9.90 -26.69
N VAL A 441 9.71 9.52 -25.65
CA VAL A 441 8.73 10.38 -24.95
C VAL A 441 9.21 10.58 -23.52
N THR A 442 9.16 11.80 -22.99
CA THR A 442 9.39 12.05 -21.57
C THR A 442 8.12 12.57 -20.91
N SER A 443 7.78 11.96 -19.77
CA SER A 443 6.66 12.33 -18.91
C SER A 443 6.92 11.86 -17.48
N GLU A 444 6.23 12.45 -16.50
CA GLU A 444 6.14 11.88 -15.15
C GLU A 444 5.15 10.70 -15.14
N SER A 445 4.08 10.78 -15.91
CA SER A 445 2.99 9.80 -15.98
C SER A 445 3.42 8.55 -16.77
N ALA A 446 3.63 7.43 -16.10
CA ALA A 446 4.15 6.21 -16.74
C ALA A 446 3.05 5.15 -17.02
N GLY A 447 2.02 5.05 -16.18
CA GLY A 447 1.05 3.97 -16.22
C GLY A 447 0.14 4.01 -17.44
N TYR A 448 -0.64 5.06 -17.61
CA TYR A 448 -1.55 5.21 -18.77
C TYR A 448 -0.78 5.28 -20.09
N ILE A 449 0.33 6.03 -20.13
CA ILE A 449 1.17 6.17 -21.32
C ILE A 449 1.77 4.81 -21.69
N GLY A 450 2.33 4.08 -20.73
CA GLY A 450 2.88 2.75 -20.99
C GLY A 450 1.82 1.74 -21.41
N PHE A 451 0.69 1.73 -20.71
CA PHE A 451 -0.37 0.74 -20.93
C PHE A 451 -1.09 0.92 -22.27
N TYR A 452 -1.47 2.15 -22.65
CA TYR A 452 -2.21 2.42 -23.87
C TYR A 452 -1.33 2.90 -25.02
N GLY A 453 -0.23 3.63 -24.72
CA GLY A 453 0.62 4.27 -25.72
C GLY A 453 1.67 3.35 -26.32
N ALA A 454 2.22 2.43 -25.54
CA ALA A 454 3.27 1.49 -25.97
C ALA A 454 4.48 2.20 -26.63
N VAL A 455 4.86 3.40 -26.14
CA VAL A 455 5.96 4.22 -26.63
C VAL A 455 7.24 3.98 -25.81
N LYS A 456 8.41 4.35 -26.34
CA LYS A 456 9.66 4.37 -25.59
C LYS A 456 9.62 5.54 -24.62
N LEU A 457 9.46 5.24 -23.32
CA LEU A 457 9.19 6.23 -22.28
C LEU A 457 10.40 6.44 -21.37
N PHE A 458 10.88 7.66 -21.28
CA PHE A 458 11.82 8.14 -20.28
C PHE A 458 11.03 8.83 -19.17
N ASP A 459 10.51 8.02 -18.25
CA ASP A 459 9.69 8.54 -17.15
C ASP A 459 10.53 9.25 -16.08
N TYR A 460 9.94 10.23 -15.41
CA TYR A 460 10.50 10.85 -14.21
C TYR A 460 9.80 10.25 -12.97
N PRO A 461 10.55 9.80 -11.95
CA PRO A 461 12.02 9.84 -11.77
C PRO A 461 12.77 8.62 -12.34
N GLY A 462 12.22 7.90 -13.31
CA GLY A 462 12.86 6.75 -13.95
C GLY A 462 12.43 5.41 -13.36
N LEU A 463 11.16 5.27 -12.93
CA LEU A 463 10.67 4.00 -12.38
C LEU A 463 10.82 2.87 -13.39
N THR A 464 10.55 3.16 -14.67
CA THR A 464 10.54 2.21 -15.79
C THR A 464 11.68 2.42 -16.77
N SER A 465 12.55 3.44 -16.55
CA SER A 465 13.67 3.82 -17.43
C SER A 465 15.00 3.89 -16.66
N THR A 466 15.93 3.04 -17.03
CA THR A 466 17.32 3.12 -16.52
C THR A 466 18.08 4.31 -17.10
N THR A 467 17.71 4.77 -18.29
CA THR A 467 18.28 5.97 -18.93
C THR A 467 17.97 7.21 -18.09
N SER A 468 16.71 7.37 -17.65
CA SER A 468 16.30 8.46 -16.74
C SER A 468 17.06 8.42 -15.41
N VAL A 469 17.16 7.23 -14.79
CA VAL A 469 17.89 7.07 -13.50
C VAL A 469 19.35 7.46 -13.65
N ARG A 470 20.04 7.01 -14.70
CA ARG A 470 21.46 7.35 -14.95
C ARG A 470 21.65 8.84 -15.21
N ALA A 471 20.76 9.45 -15.99
CA ALA A 471 20.82 10.88 -16.25
C ALA A 471 20.66 11.69 -14.95
N LEU A 472 19.66 11.36 -14.11
CA LEU A 472 19.46 12.03 -12.83
C LEU A 472 20.62 11.81 -11.85
N GLN A 473 21.17 10.59 -11.78
CA GLN A 473 22.31 10.29 -10.90
C GLN A 473 23.59 11.02 -11.29
N ALA A 474 23.77 11.36 -12.55
CA ALA A 474 24.90 12.15 -13.04
C ALA A 474 24.80 13.63 -12.63
N LEU A 475 23.62 14.11 -12.23
CA LEU A 475 23.38 15.48 -11.80
C LEU A 475 23.61 15.66 -10.29
N PRO A 476 23.95 16.90 -9.85
CA PRO A 476 23.92 17.25 -8.43
C PRO A 476 22.54 16.95 -7.81
N PRO A 477 22.46 16.58 -6.50
CA PRO A 477 21.20 16.17 -5.88
C PRO A 477 20.07 17.23 -5.94
N ASP A 478 20.41 18.50 -5.92
CA ASP A 478 19.52 19.64 -6.01
C ASP A 478 19.02 19.96 -7.43
N GLN A 479 19.56 19.26 -8.43
CA GLN A 479 19.20 19.39 -9.85
C GLN A 479 18.51 18.14 -10.41
N ARG A 480 18.06 17.22 -9.55
CA ARG A 480 17.44 15.95 -9.96
C ARG A 480 15.92 16.09 -10.09
N ASP A 481 15.49 16.95 -10.99
CA ASP A 481 14.09 17.23 -11.30
C ASP A 481 13.76 16.97 -12.78
N LEU A 482 12.49 17.09 -13.13
CA LEU A 482 12.02 16.86 -14.50
C LEU A 482 12.62 17.84 -15.53
N PRO A 483 12.73 19.17 -15.29
CA PRO A 483 13.41 20.08 -16.20
C PRO A 483 14.86 19.70 -16.50
N HIS A 484 15.64 19.33 -15.50
CA HIS A 484 17.02 18.90 -15.70
C HIS A 484 17.12 17.56 -16.44
N LEU A 485 16.18 16.63 -16.20
CA LEU A 485 16.09 15.39 -16.97
C LEU A 485 15.82 15.66 -18.45
N VAL A 486 14.89 16.56 -18.77
CA VAL A 486 14.58 16.98 -20.15
C VAL A 486 15.81 17.62 -20.79
N ALA A 487 16.51 18.50 -20.08
CA ALA A 487 17.72 19.16 -20.58
C ALA A 487 18.90 18.18 -20.78
N ALA A 488 18.96 17.10 -20.00
CA ALA A 488 20.00 16.07 -20.14
C ALA A 488 19.73 15.08 -21.29
N LEU A 489 18.46 14.74 -21.54
CA LEU A 489 18.09 13.69 -22.48
C LEU A 489 17.67 14.23 -23.86
N HIS A 490 17.23 15.47 -23.95
CA HIS A 490 16.66 16.07 -25.18
C HIS A 490 15.69 15.12 -25.91
N PRO A 491 14.63 14.59 -25.24
CA PRO A 491 13.72 13.60 -25.84
C PRO A 491 13.01 14.16 -27.07
N ASP A 492 12.51 13.29 -27.96
CA ASP A 492 11.82 13.72 -29.19
C ASP A 492 10.44 14.32 -28.88
N TRP A 493 9.79 13.80 -27.81
CA TRP A 493 8.46 14.26 -27.38
C TRP A 493 8.43 14.51 -25.88
N LEU A 494 7.63 15.52 -25.49
CA LEU A 494 7.31 15.81 -24.10
C LEU A 494 5.81 15.69 -23.87
N VAL A 495 5.44 15.14 -22.72
CA VAL A 495 4.07 15.11 -22.22
C VAL A 495 4.09 15.72 -20.82
N LEU A 496 3.63 16.95 -20.72
CA LEU A 496 3.79 17.77 -19.53
C LEU A 496 2.45 18.35 -19.07
N ARG A 497 2.27 18.46 -17.76
CA ARG A 497 1.22 19.30 -17.18
C ARG A 497 1.55 20.79 -17.39
N PRO A 498 0.59 21.71 -17.30
CA PRO A 498 0.86 23.16 -17.45
C PRO A 498 1.98 23.68 -16.55
N TRP A 499 1.99 23.30 -15.27
CA TRP A 499 3.01 23.72 -14.30
C TRP A 499 4.39 23.13 -14.60
N GLU A 500 4.47 21.90 -15.10
CA GLU A 500 5.73 21.27 -15.51
C GLU A 500 6.34 21.97 -16.70
N LEU A 501 5.50 22.34 -17.69
CA LEU A 501 5.94 23.11 -18.84
C LEU A 501 6.42 24.52 -18.42
N GLN A 502 5.70 25.16 -17.49
CA GLN A 502 6.13 26.45 -16.97
C GLN A 502 7.47 26.34 -16.24
N LEU A 503 7.63 25.32 -15.39
CA LEU A 503 8.89 25.07 -14.69
C LEU A 503 10.06 24.81 -15.66
N LEU A 504 9.82 24.08 -16.75
CA LEU A 504 10.84 23.88 -17.81
C LEU A 504 11.22 25.20 -18.48
N ARG A 505 10.24 26.06 -18.80
CA ARG A 505 10.48 27.39 -19.40
C ARG A 505 11.27 28.32 -18.49
N ASP A 506 10.98 28.28 -17.18
CA ASP A 506 11.64 29.14 -16.21
C ASP A 506 13.07 28.66 -15.93
N THR A 507 13.31 27.34 -15.94
CA THR A 507 14.63 26.75 -15.64
C THR A 507 15.53 26.69 -16.86
N PHE A 508 14.99 26.28 -18.01
CA PHE A 508 15.73 26.11 -19.29
C PHE A 508 14.97 26.67 -20.46
N PRO A 509 14.86 28.03 -20.60
CA PRO A 509 14.09 28.66 -21.67
C PRO A 509 14.58 28.29 -23.08
N GLN A 510 15.88 28.04 -23.23
CA GLN A 510 16.46 27.66 -24.54
C GLN A 510 16.03 26.23 -24.92
N VAL A 511 16.08 25.29 -23.98
CA VAL A 511 15.62 23.92 -24.21
C VAL A 511 14.10 23.90 -24.46
N ALA A 512 13.32 24.66 -23.70
CA ALA A 512 11.88 24.76 -23.91
C ALA A 512 11.54 25.31 -25.31
N ALA A 513 12.35 26.21 -25.85
CA ALA A 513 12.18 26.78 -27.19
C ALA A 513 12.45 25.78 -28.35
N GLU A 514 13.13 24.65 -28.07
CA GLU A 514 13.32 23.58 -29.05
C GLU A 514 12.02 22.82 -29.33
N TYR A 515 11.01 22.95 -28.47
CA TYR A 515 9.77 22.18 -28.52
C TYR A 515 8.59 23.06 -28.95
N SER A 516 7.79 22.53 -29.86
CA SER A 516 6.53 23.14 -30.26
C SER A 516 5.35 22.33 -29.74
N VAL A 517 4.29 23.01 -29.30
CA VAL A 517 3.05 22.38 -28.90
C VAL A 517 2.38 21.75 -30.11
N VAL A 518 2.12 20.44 -30.04
CA VAL A 518 1.44 19.69 -31.10
C VAL A 518 -0.03 19.50 -30.76
N ARG A 519 -0.33 19.16 -29.49
CA ARG A 519 -1.70 18.90 -29.07
C ARG A 519 -1.84 19.10 -27.55
N THR A 520 -3.04 19.50 -27.13
CA THR A 520 -3.44 19.57 -25.73
C THR A 520 -4.59 18.63 -25.49
N PHE A 521 -4.52 17.90 -24.38
CA PHE A 521 -5.59 17.05 -23.88
C PHE A 521 -6.06 17.62 -22.55
N GLN A 522 -7.37 17.85 -22.41
CA GLN A 522 -7.92 18.43 -21.20
C GLN A 522 -9.34 17.93 -20.95
N MET A 523 -9.77 18.00 -19.71
CA MET A 523 -11.13 17.64 -19.32
C MET A 523 -12.14 18.60 -19.98
N ALA A 524 -13.14 18.02 -20.62
CA ALA A 524 -14.22 18.79 -21.22
C ALA A 524 -15.09 19.48 -20.17
N GLY A 525 -15.53 20.72 -20.47
CA GLY A 525 -16.44 21.48 -19.61
C GLY A 525 -15.80 22.20 -18.43
N VAL A 526 -14.48 22.15 -18.30
CA VAL A 526 -13.72 22.93 -17.32
C VAL A 526 -13.09 24.13 -18.02
N PRO A 527 -13.21 25.36 -17.45
CA PRO A 527 -12.62 26.55 -18.06
C PRO A 527 -11.09 26.44 -18.15
N ASP A 528 -10.52 26.88 -19.26
CA ASP A 528 -9.05 26.89 -19.48
C ASP A 528 -8.32 27.63 -18.38
N SER A 529 -8.85 28.76 -17.90
CA SER A 529 -8.26 29.54 -16.80
C SER A 529 -8.09 28.77 -15.49
N GLN A 530 -8.90 27.73 -15.24
CA GLN A 530 -8.76 26.83 -14.09
C GLN A 530 -7.66 25.78 -14.33
N LEU A 531 -7.55 25.29 -15.55
CA LEU A 531 -6.61 24.24 -15.93
C LEU A 531 -5.21 24.76 -16.31
N ASP A 532 -5.08 26.04 -16.63
CA ASP A 532 -3.83 26.62 -17.16
C ASP A 532 -2.75 26.82 -16.09
N LEU A 533 -3.11 26.85 -14.80
CA LEU A 533 -2.15 27.02 -13.71
C LEU A 533 -1.44 25.71 -13.37
N ASP A 534 -2.19 24.70 -12.97
CA ASP A 534 -1.66 23.44 -12.46
C ASP A 534 -2.21 22.20 -13.17
N GLY A 535 -3.23 22.35 -14.01
CA GLY A 535 -3.92 21.24 -14.66
C GLY A 535 -4.90 20.51 -13.75
N ALA A 536 -5.12 21.00 -12.51
CA ALA A 536 -5.90 20.33 -11.52
C ALA A 536 -7.40 20.59 -11.65
N VAL A 537 -8.20 19.56 -11.35
CA VAL A 537 -9.67 19.61 -11.30
C VAL A 537 -10.13 19.13 -9.96
N THR A 538 -10.90 19.93 -9.24
CA THR A 538 -11.57 19.49 -8.01
C THR A 538 -12.90 18.84 -8.33
N LEU A 539 -13.04 17.59 -7.98
CA LEU A 539 -14.23 16.76 -8.18
C LEU A 539 -14.94 16.58 -6.83
N SER A 540 -16.20 16.87 -6.75
CA SER A 540 -16.94 16.78 -5.49
C SER A 540 -18.28 16.07 -5.64
N PHE A 541 -18.71 15.38 -4.58
CA PHE A 541 -20.03 14.78 -4.45
C PHE A 541 -20.37 14.52 -2.97
N GLY A 542 -21.50 14.99 -2.52
CA GLY A 542 -22.03 14.72 -1.18
C GLY A 542 -21.12 15.19 -0.03
N GLY A 543 -20.32 16.25 -0.25
CA GLY A 543 -19.36 16.77 0.71
C GLY A 543 -17.93 16.21 0.57
N LEU A 544 -17.75 15.10 -0.15
CA LEU A 544 -16.43 14.60 -0.53
C LEU A 544 -15.87 15.42 -1.68
N SER A 545 -14.59 15.70 -1.64
CA SER A 545 -13.88 16.33 -2.76
C SER A 545 -12.51 15.69 -2.95
N GLU A 546 -12.15 15.50 -4.20
CA GLU A 546 -10.83 15.03 -4.62
C GLU A 546 -10.27 15.97 -5.67
N THR A 547 -9.01 16.30 -5.56
CA THR A 547 -8.31 17.11 -6.56
C THR A 547 -7.50 16.20 -7.46
N GLU A 548 -7.95 16.06 -8.70
CA GLU A 548 -7.24 15.33 -9.75
C GLU A 548 -6.28 16.28 -10.46
N SER A 549 -4.97 16.03 -10.34
CA SER A 549 -3.91 16.86 -10.91
C SER A 549 -3.74 16.69 -12.42
N ASP A 550 -4.42 15.71 -13.01
CA ASP A 550 -4.22 15.27 -14.39
C ASP A 550 -5.36 15.69 -15.34
N GLY A 551 -6.02 16.79 -15.00
CA GLY A 551 -7.08 17.37 -15.82
C GLY A 551 -6.61 17.99 -17.14
N LYS A 552 -5.28 18.25 -17.31
CA LYS A 552 -4.70 18.80 -18.54
C LYS A 552 -3.27 18.34 -18.78
N PHE A 553 -2.99 17.90 -20.01
CA PHE A 553 -1.65 17.60 -20.52
C PHE A 553 -1.39 18.29 -21.85
N ILE A 554 -0.16 18.73 -22.04
CA ILE A 554 0.35 19.37 -23.25
C ILE A 554 1.38 18.43 -23.88
N VAL A 555 1.14 18.05 -25.13
CA VAL A 555 2.06 17.24 -25.93
C VAL A 555 2.89 18.17 -26.77
N LEU A 556 4.21 18.07 -26.65
CA LEU A 556 5.15 18.86 -27.42
C LEU A 556 6.08 17.94 -28.23
N ARG A 557 6.54 18.41 -29.38
CA ARG A 557 7.52 17.73 -30.23
C ARG A 557 8.72 18.63 -30.45
N ARG A 558 9.92 18.06 -30.37
CA ARG A 558 11.14 18.76 -30.68
C ARG A 558 11.18 19.08 -32.16
N ALA A 559 11.59 20.31 -32.50
CA ALA A 559 11.83 20.70 -33.88
C ALA A 559 12.89 19.79 -34.50
N ALA A 560 12.68 19.36 -35.75
CA ALA A 560 13.71 18.64 -36.48
C ALA A 560 14.92 19.60 -36.69
N SER A 561 16.10 19.17 -36.20
CA SER A 561 17.37 19.92 -36.37
C SER A 561 17.84 19.90 -37.82
#